data_dfc128e947ae3ddce767c2ac56dd92a1
#
_entry.id   dfc128e947ae3ddce767c2ac56dd92a1
#
_cell.length_a   1.000
_cell.length_b   1.000
_cell.length_c   1.000
_cell.angle_alpha   90.00
_cell.angle_beta   90.00
_cell.angle_gamma   90.00
#
_symmetry.space_group_name_H-M   'P 1'
#
loop_
_entity.id
_entity.type
_entity.pdbx_description
1 polymer ?
#
loop_
_entity_poly.entity_id
_entity_poly.type
_entity_poly.pdbx_seq_one_letter_code
_entity_poly.pdbx_strand_id
1 'polypeptide(L)'
;STDWDKNKELGIDVPVISHESGQRCIYPNFKEIPNFTGPVQARNFEVYRDSLKAHGMLDQADDFYQVSGAQTVLEYKDVIEAQLRTYLKSGFQLLSINDFTGQGYAPVGILDPFWNSKGLITPEKFREFCAPTVALLRFSKRSYYNDDVFTGKAEIYNYSPSALKNAKFKWWVTDADGKVLKSGKLKTQNIGNHGVFSAGEFSYALNGITAPQ
;
A
#
# COMPACT_ATOMS: atom_id res chain seq x y z
N SER A 1 0.47 -13.72 -1.85
CA SER A 1 -0.87 -13.74 -2.47
C SER A 1 -1.33 -12.31 -2.73
N THR A 2 -2.06 -12.08 -3.82
CA THR A 2 -2.65 -10.77 -4.14
C THR A 2 -4.05 -10.59 -3.55
N ASP A 3 -4.57 -11.62 -2.87
CA ASP A 3 -5.90 -11.66 -2.24
C ASP A 3 -5.94 -12.70 -1.13
N TRP A 4 -7.08 -12.76 -0.44
CA TRP A 4 -7.36 -13.73 0.62
C TRP A 4 -8.54 -14.65 0.26
N ASP A 5 -8.74 -14.94 -1.00
CA ASP A 5 -9.86 -15.74 -1.50
C ASP A 5 -9.89 -17.18 -0.96
N LYS A 6 -8.78 -17.69 -0.42
CA LYS A 6 -8.75 -18.96 0.34
C LYS A 6 -9.75 -18.99 1.51
N ASN A 7 -10.15 -17.82 2.02
CA ASN A 7 -11.14 -17.74 3.08
C ASN A 7 -12.56 -18.18 2.63
N LYS A 8 -12.80 -18.36 1.33
CA LYS A 8 -14.05 -18.95 0.81
C LYS A 8 -14.29 -20.34 1.36
N GLU A 9 -13.24 -21.09 1.62
CA GLU A 9 -13.30 -22.45 2.17
C GLU A 9 -13.88 -22.48 3.59
N LEU A 10 -13.93 -21.35 4.28
CA LEU A 10 -14.49 -21.24 5.64
C LEU A 10 -16.02 -21.24 5.68
N GLY A 11 -16.70 -21.24 4.50
CA GLY A 11 -18.17 -21.28 4.42
C GLY A 11 -18.87 -20.04 4.99
N ILE A 12 -18.18 -18.91 5.06
CA ILE A 12 -18.72 -17.65 5.59
C ILE A 12 -19.60 -17.02 4.49
N ASP A 13 -20.87 -16.83 4.80
CA ASP A 13 -21.88 -16.22 3.92
C ASP A 13 -22.45 -14.92 4.52
N VAL A 14 -21.58 -14.09 5.05
CA VAL A 14 -21.91 -12.76 5.61
C VAL A 14 -20.85 -11.74 5.20
N PRO A 15 -21.18 -10.44 5.16
CA PRO A 15 -20.21 -9.41 4.90
C PRO A 15 -19.03 -9.46 5.88
N VAL A 16 -17.80 -9.45 5.37
CA VAL A 16 -16.58 -9.48 6.18
C VAL A 16 -15.85 -8.15 6.03
N ILE A 17 -15.65 -7.46 7.15
CA ILE A 17 -14.89 -6.22 7.22
C ILE A 17 -13.59 -6.48 7.98
N SER A 18 -12.45 -6.12 7.39
CA SER A 18 -11.18 -6.18 8.10
C SER A 18 -11.10 -5.06 9.12
N HIS A 19 -10.55 -5.38 10.29
CA HIS A 19 -10.35 -4.43 11.39
C HIS A 19 -8.86 -4.20 11.62
N GLU A 20 -8.50 -2.98 12.06
CA GLU A 20 -7.14 -2.58 12.40
C GLU A 20 -6.10 -2.86 11.29
N SER A 21 -6.47 -2.63 10.05
CA SER A 21 -5.53 -2.75 8.92
C SER A 21 -4.45 -1.67 9.00
N GLY A 22 -3.22 -2.00 8.57
CA GLY A 22 -2.13 -1.03 8.45
C GLY A 22 -1.34 -0.77 9.73
N GLN A 23 -1.28 -1.72 10.66
CA GLN A 23 -0.45 -1.63 11.88
C GLN A 23 1.03 -1.90 11.58
N ARG A 24 1.67 -1.05 10.77
CA ARG A 24 3.09 -1.14 10.45
C ARG A 24 3.83 0.06 11.03
N CYS A 25 4.76 -0.23 11.94
CA CYS A 25 5.50 0.82 12.61
C CYS A 25 6.54 1.45 11.69
N ILE A 26 6.53 2.78 11.66
CA ILE A 26 7.55 3.61 11.04
C ILE A 26 8.59 3.93 12.11
N TYR A 27 9.87 4.00 11.74
CA TYR A 27 10.92 4.42 12.67
C TYR A 27 10.61 5.83 13.21
N PRO A 28 10.82 6.10 14.51
CA PRO A 28 10.45 7.39 15.11
C PRO A 28 11.13 8.60 14.43
N ASN A 29 10.35 9.61 14.11
CA ASN A 29 10.86 10.90 13.69
C ASN A 29 11.15 11.78 14.92
N PHE A 30 12.40 11.90 15.30
CA PHE A 30 12.77 12.66 16.51
C PHE A 30 12.49 14.16 16.40
N LYS A 31 12.25 14.68 15.19
CA LYS A 31 11.84 16.08 14.98
C LYS A 31 10.43 16.38 15.49
N GLU A 32 9.65 15.33 15.77
CA GLU A 32 8.29 15.45 16.36
C GLU A 32 8.32 15.65 17.89
N ILE A 33 9.41 15.27 18.57
CA ILE A 33 9.51 15.33 20.05
C ILE A 33 9.12 16.72 20.60
N PRO A 34 9.57 17.85 20.04
CA PRO A 34 9.22 19.19 20.55
C PRO A 34 7.72 19.54 20.43
N ASN A 35 6.96 18.82 19.60
CA ASN A 35 5.53 19.07 19.44
C ASN A 35 4.69 18.55 20.63
N PHE A 36 5.27 17.68 21.46
CA PHE A 36 4.63 17.15 22.66
C PHE A 36 4.74 18.14 23.83
N THR A 37 3.96 19.19 23.81
CA THR A 37 4.01 20.28 24.81
C THR A 37 3.05 20.07 25.98
N GLY A 38 2.20 19.02 25.94
CA GLY A 38 1.20 18.70 26.96
C GLY A 38 1.70 17.66 27.98
N PRO A 39 0.78 17.05 28.74
CA PRO A 39 1.12 16.02 29.71
C PRO A 39 1.62 14.72 29.07
N VAL A 40 1.23 14.43 27.83
CA VAL A 40 1.74 13.29 27.05
C VAL A 40 3.08 13.66 26.44
N GLN A 41 4.07 12.82 26.66
CA GLN A 41 5.43 13.03 26.16
C GLN A 41 5.85 11.87 25.28
N ALA A 42 6.69 12.14 24.27
CA ALA A 42 7.20 11.12 23.34
C ALA A 42 8.35 10.30 23.96
N ARG A 43 8.14 9.68 25.12
CA ARG A 43 9.19 8.98 25.88
C ARG A 43 9.85 7.85 25.11
N ASN A 44 9.08 7.08 24.33
CA ASN A 44 9.64 6.05 23.47
C ASN A 44 10.58 6.67 22.40
N PHE A 45 10.23 7.81 21.81
CA PHE A 45 11.12 8.50 20.85
C PHE A 45 12.41 8.98 21.50
N GLU A 46 12.33 9.53 22.71
CA GLU A 46 13.48 9.94 23.50
C GLU A 46 14.42 8.75 23.75
N VAL A 47 13.87 7.59 24.15
CA VAL A 47 14.62 6.35 24.41
C VAL A 47 15.32 5.87 23.13
N TYR A 48 14.61 5.83 21.99
CA TYR A 48 15.19 5.44 20.70
C TYR A 48 16.30 6.41 20.25
N ARG A 49 16.07 7.71 20.38
CA ARG A 49 17.07 8.74 20.07
C ARG A 49 18.33 8.57 20.91
N ASP A 50 18.18 8.42 22.20
CA ASP A 50 19.30 8.31 23.14
C ASP A 50 20.06 6.99 22.94
N SER A 51 19.35 5.90 22.57
CA SER A 51 19.96 4.63 22.19
C SER A 51 20.78 4.77 20.90
N LEU A 52 20.23 5.39 19.84
CA LEU A 52 20.99 5.64 18.62
C LEU A 52 22.25 6.49 18.88
N LYS A 53 22.11 7.53 19.71
CA LYS A 53 23.24 8.38 20.10
C LYS A 53 24.32 7.58 20.82
N ALA A 54 23.95 6.70 21.74
CA ALA A 54 24.89 5.85 22.48
C ALA A 54 25.64 4.87 21.56
N HIS A 55 25.03 4.45 20.44
CA HIS A 55 25.66 3.57 19.45
C HIS A 55 26.34 4.31 18.28
N GLY A 56 26.42 5.65 18.32
CA GLY A 56 27.06 6.46 17.28
C GLY A 56 26.31 6.46 15.92
N MET A 57 24.99 6.22 15.94
CA MET A 57 24.16 6.08 14.73
C MET A 57 23.08 7.17 14.58
N LEU A 58 23.18 8.25 15.38
CA LEU A 58 22.13 9.27 15.40
C LEU A 58 21.96 9.99 14.05
N ASP A 59 23.03 10.12 13.29
CA ASP A 59 23.05 10.69 11.95
C ASP A 59 22.27 9.88 10.92
N GLN A 60 22.01 8.58 11.18
CA GLN A 60 21.23 7.69 10.33
C GLN A 60 19.72 7.72 10.64
N ALA A 61 19.28 8.48 11.63
CA ALA A 61 17.88 8.48 12.08
C ALA A 61 16.90 8.86 10.97
N ASP A 62 17.24 9.85 10.16
CA ASP A 62 16.40 10.27 9.03
C ASP A 62 16.31 9.18 7.96
N ASP A 63 17.37 8.44 7.69
CA ASP A 63 17.37 7.32 6.74
C ASP A 63 16.48 6.19 7.24
N PHE A 64 16.58 5.80 8.51
CA PHE A 64 15.70 4.79 9.11
C PHE A 64 14.23 5.20 9.03
N TYR A 65 13.94 6.48 9.30
CA TYR A 65 12.59 7.01 9.16
C TYR A 65 12.08 6.92 7.70
N GLN A 66 12.85 7.39 6.74
CA GLN A 66 12.43 7.41 5.33
C GLN A 66 12.27 5.99 4.77
N VAL A 67 13.20 5.08 5.04
CA VAL A 67 13.15 3.70 4.52
C VAL A 67 11.97 2.94 5.12
N SER A 68 11.78 2.99 6.44
CA SER A 68 10.66 2.34 7.10
C SER A 68 9.30 2.94 6.68
N GLY A 69 9.26 4.26 6.50
CA GLY A 69 8.07 4.96 6.02
C GLY A 69 7.70 4.57 4.59
N ALA A 70 8.67 4.52 3.68
CA ALA A 70 8.46 4.06 2.31
C ALA A 70 7.94 2.61 2.27
N GLN A 71 8.51 1.72 3.09
CA GLN A 71 8.04 0.35 3.22
C GLN A 71 6.60 0.30 3.75
N THR A 72 6.28 1.06 4.78
CA THR A 72 4.92 1.13 5.34
C THR A 72 3.90 1.55 4.29
N VAL A 73 4.22 2.54 3.44
CA VAL A 73 3.35 2.97 2.34
C VAL A 73 3.09 1.82 1.35
N LEU A 74 4.12 1.05 0.98
CA LEU A 74 3.97 -0.11 0.10
C LEU A 74 3.10 -1.20 0.76
N GLU A 75 3.25 -1.43 2.06
CA GLU A 75 2.44 -2.39 2.81
C GLU A 75 0.98 -1.94 2.95
N TYR A 76 0.70 -0.65 3.15
CA TYR A 76 -0.66 -0.10 3.09
C TYR A 76 -1.30 -0.37 1.73
N LYS A 77 -0.59 -0.06 0.64
CA LYS A 77 -1.06 -0.33 -0.72
C LYS A 77 -1.36 -1.82 -0.91
N ASP A 78 -0.44 -2.68 -0.50
CA ASP A 78 -0.57 -4.13 -0.68
C ASP A 78 -1.76 -4.71 0.08
N VAL A 79 -1.91 -4.34 1.34
CA VAL A 79 -3.01 -4.81 2.19
C VAL A 79 -4.36 -4.29 1.72
N ILE A 80 -4.47 -3.00 1.39
CA ILE A 80 -5.71 -2.40 0.91
C ILE A 80 -6.11 -3.04 -0.42
N GLU A 81 -5.20 -3.13 -1.39
CA GLU A 81 -5.50 -3.75 -2.68
C GLU A 81 -5.85 -5.24 -2.56
N ALA A 82 -5.21 -5.99 -1.66
CA ALA A 82 -5.57 -7.38 -1.40
C ALA A 82 -7.01 -7.50 -0.85
N GLN A 83 -7.40 -6.59 0.04
CA GLN A 83 -8.76 -6.53 0.55
C GLN A 83 -9.77 -6.21 -0.54
N LEU A 84 -9.49 -5.22 -1.40
CA LEU A 84 -10.34 -4.85 -2.52
C LEU A 84 -10.52 -5.98 -3.54
N ARG A 85 -9.49 -6.86 -3.72
CA ARG A 85 -9.56 -8.03 -4.61
C ARG A 85 -10.31 -9.21 -4.00
N THR A 86 -10.42 -9.28 -2.68
CA THR A 86 -10.95 -10.45 -1.98
C THR A 86 -12.47 -10.48 -2.06
N TYR A 87 -13.02 -11.55 -2.64
CA TYR A 87 -14.45 -11.71 -2.92
C TYR A 87 -15.35 -11.52 -1.69
N LEU A 88 -14.95 -12.08 -0.53
CA LEU A 88 -15.75 -12.02 0.70
C LEU A 88 -15.59 -10.71 1.48
N LYS A 89 -14.68 -9.83 1.06
CA LYS A 89 -14.44 -8.58 1.77
C LYS A 89 -15.42 -7.50 1.33
N SER A 90 -16.19 -7.02 2.28
CA SER A 90 -17.13 -5.92 2.09
C SER A 90 -16.55 -4.56 2.43
N GLY A 91 -15.38 -4.54 3.05
CA GLY A 91 -14.69 -3.32 3.41
C GLY A 91 -13.52 -3.56 4.36
N PHE A 92 -12.88 -2.50 4.75
CA PHE A 92 -11.80 -2.50 5.74
C PHE A 92 -11.84 -1.24 6.60
N GLN A 93 -11.23 -1.34 7.77
CA GLN A 93 -10.99 -0.23 8.66
C GLN A 93 -9.48 -0.16 8.93
N LEU A 94 -8.90 1.02 8.77
CA LEU A 94 -7.54 1.26 9.23
C LEU A 94 -7.55 1.33 10.77
N LEU A 95 -6.45 0.96 11.42
CA LEU A 95 -6.29 1.22 12.85
C LEU A 95 -6.46 2.72 13.12
N SER A 96 -5.67 3.52 12.40
CA SER A 96 -5.77 4.97 12.38
C SER A 96 -5.05 5.52 11.16
N ILE A 97 -5.48 6.67 10.64
CA ILE A 97 -4.75 7.38 9.60
C ILE A 97 -3.57 8.18 10.18
N ASN A 98 -3.69 8.60 11.45
CA ASN A 98 -2.62 9.23 12.22
C ASN A 98 -1.99 8.23 13.19
N ASP A 99 -0.86 8.59 13.75
CA ASP A 99 -0.22 7.79 14.78
C ASP A 99 -1.12 7.59 16.00
N PHE A 100 -1.08 6.39 16.56
CA PHE A 100 -1.88 6.04 17.71
C PHE A 100 -1.15 6.42 18.99
N THR A 101 -1.76 7.30 19.78
CA THR A 101 -1.19 7.83 21.02
C THR A 101 -1.59 7.05 22.28
N GLY A 102 -2.48 6.05 22.15
CA GLY A 102 -2.79 5.09 23.22
C GLY A 102 -1.69 4.03 23.37
N GLN A 103 -1.59 3.41 24.54
CA GLN A 103 -0.58 2.38 24.84
C GLN A 103 0.89 2.85 24.63
N GLY A 104 1.19 4.09 25.02
CA GLY A 104 2.39 4.79 24.62
C GLY A 104 2.17 5.53 23.31
N TYR A 105 3.14 5.51 22.44
CA TYR A 105 3.02 6.14 21.12
C TYR A 105 3.42 5.14 20.03
N ALA A 106 2.47 4.77 19.18
CA ALA A 106 2.68 3.83 18.10
C ALA A 106 2.71 4.57 16.76
N PRO A 107 3.89 4.71 16.11
CA PRO A 107 4.06 5.44 14.85
C PRO A 107 3.60 4.60 13.64
N VAL A 108 2.32 4.28 13.58
CA VAL A 108 1.70 3.42 12.55
C VAL A 108 0.94 4.19 11.47
N GLY A 109 0.69 5.48 11.69
CA GLY A 109 -0.05 6.34 10.77
C GLY A 109 0.80 6.92 9.64
N ILE A 110 0.15 7.39 8.60
CA ILE A 110 0.75 8.22 7.54
C ILE A 110 0.74 9.71 7.91
N LEU A 111 -0.01 10.07 8.95
CA LEU A 111 0.04 11.37 9.61
C LEU A 111 0.66 11.21 11.01
N ASP A 112 1.21 12.28 11.54
CA ASP A 112 1.69 12.32 12.91
C ASP A 112 0.50 12.42 13.91
N PRO A 113 0.72 12.36 15.23
CA PRO A 113 -0.38 12.44 16.21
C PRO A 113 -1.07 13.82 16.24
N PHE A 114 -0.49 14.82 15.62
CA PHE A 114 -1.02 16.18 15.49
C PHE A 114 -1.71 16.42 14.14
N TRP A 115 -1.90 15.36 13.35
CA TRP A 115 -2.52 15.38 12.01
C TRP A 115 -1.68 16.08 10.93
N ASN A 116 -0.38 16.30 11.16
CA ASN A 116 0.50 16.79 10.12
C ASN A 116 0.93 15.64 9.21
N SER A 117 1.16 15.95 7.94
CA SER A 117 1.74 14.99 7.01
C SER A 117 3.16 14.60 7.41
N LYS A 118 3.44 13.31 7.41
CA LYS A 118 4.80 12.79 7.58
C LYS A 118 5.66 12.91 6.31
N GLY A 119 5.09 13.40 5.20
CA GLY A 119 5.79 13.53 3.92
C GLY A 119 6.08 12.22 3.19
N LEU A 120 5.53 11.10 3.64
CA LEU A 120 5.81 9.76 3.11
C LEU A 120 5.00 9.43 1.84
N ILE A 121 3.82 10.01 1.71
CA ILE A 121 2.92 9.83 0.58
C ILE A 121 2.03 11.06 0.42
N THR A 122 1.70 11.42 -0.83
CA THR A 122 0.72 12.46 -1.09
C THR A 122 -0.72 11.91 -1.10
N PRO A 123 -1.75 12.75 -0.86
CA PRO A 123 -3.15 12.33 -0.95
C PRO A 123 -3.51 11.72 -2.31
N GLU A 124 -2.95 12.26 -3.40
CA GLU A 124 -3.18 11.75 -4.77
C GLU A 124 -2.65 10.34 -4.92
N LYS A 125 -1.44 10.07 -4.42
CA LYS A 125 -0.83 8.73 -4.44
C LYS A 125 -1.58 7.74 -3.56
N PHE A 126 -2.05 8.16 -2.39
CA PHE A 126 -2.86 7.31 -1.53
C PHE A 126 -4.20 6.93 -2.20
N ARG A 127 -4.79 7.85 -2.96
CA ARG A 127 -6.01 7.60 -3.74
C ARG A 127 -5.84 6.62 -4.89
N GLU A 128 -4.64 6.37 -5.35
CA GLU A 128 -4.42 5.36 -6.40
C GLU A 128 -4.84 3.95 -5.95
N PHE A 129 -4.80 3.66 -4.64
CA PHE A 129 -5.18 2.36 -4.09
C PHE A 129 -6.29 2.42 -3.03
N CYS A 130 -6.72 3.60 -2.61
CA CYS A 130 -7.78 3.81 -1.63
C CYS A 130 -8.80 4.85 -2.14
N ALA A 131 -9.67 4.41 -3.05
CA ALA A 131 -10.69 5.23 -3.68
C ALA A 131 -11.90 4.38 -4.06
N PRO A 132 -13.05 4.99 -4.39
CA PRO A 132 -14.22 4.27 -4.89
C PRO A 132 -14.00 3.51 -6.20
N THR A 133 -13.00 3.91 -6.99
CA THR A 133 -12.57 3.20 -8.20
C THR A 133 -11.06 3.02 -8.16
N VAL A 134 -10.60 1.76 -8.22
CA VAL A 134 -9.18 1.41 -8.14
C VAL A 134 -8.82 0.41 -9.23
N ALA A 135 -7.72 0.68 -9.93
CA ALA A 135 -7.12 -0.30 -10.84
C ALA A 135 -6.29 -1.31 -10.03
N LEU A 136 -6.57 -2.58 -10.21
CA LEU A 136 -5.97 -3.68 -9.48
C LEU A 136 -5.21 -4.61 -10.42
N LEU A 137 -4.22 -5.31 -9.87
CA LEU A 137 -3.43 -6.28 -10.62
C LEU A 137 -3.31 -7.58 -9.82
N ARG A 138 -3.67 -8.72 -10.43
CA ARG A 138 -3.37 -10.06 -9.91
C ARG A 138 -2.18 -10.64 -10.64
N PHE A 139 -1.32 -11.29 -9.87
CA PHE A 139 -0.15 -12.02 -10.38
C PHE A 139 0.20 -13.15 -9.42
N SER A 140 0.89 -14.17 -9.94
CA SER A 140 1.09 -15.44 -9.21
C SER A 140 2.21 -15.39 -8.18
N LYS A 141 3.26 -14.63 -8.41
CA LYS A 141 4.46 -14.56 -7.55
C LYS A 141 5.04 -13.14 -7.55
N ARG A 142 5.84 -12.80 -6.55
CA ARG A 142 6.47 -11.48 -6.38
C ARG A 142 7.94 -11.45 -6.82
N SER A 143 8.55 -12.61 -6.94
CA SER A 143 9.94 -12.75 -7.41
C SER A 143 9.96 -13.58 -8.67
N TYR A 144 10.73 -13.15 -9.63
CA TYR A 144 10.84 -13.74 -10.97
C TYR A 144 12.32 -13.92 -11.34
N TYR A 145 12.59 -14.94 -12.12
CA TYR A 145 13.87 -15.09 -12.80
C TYR A 145 13.85 -14.35 -14.16
N ASN A 146 15.01 -14.08 -14.71
CA ASN A 146 15.14 -13.36 -15.98
C ASN A 146 14.68 -14.16 -17.21
N ASP A 147 14.43 -15.45 -17.09
CA ASP A 147 13.83 -16.34 -18.09
C ASP A 147 12.31 -16.56 -17.90
N ASP A 148 11.74 -16.00 -16.85
CA ASP A 148 10.30 -16.06 -16.59
C ASP A 148 9.50 -15.15 -17.54
N VAL A 149 8.21 -15.44 -17.62
CA VAL A 149 7.22 -14.53 -18.20
C VAL A 149 6.31 -14.00 -17.09
N PHE A 150 6.32 -12.69 -16.88
CA PHE A 150 5.32 -12.06 -16.02
C PHE A 150 3.96 -12.08 -16.70
N THR A 151 2.94 -12.52 -15.99
CA THR A 151 1.54 -12.44 -16.43
C THR A 151 0.72 -11.69 -15.38
N GLY A 152 0.06 -10.63 -15.82
CA GLY A 152 -0.80 -9.81 -14.97
C GLY A 152 -2.24 -9.85 -15.43
N LYS A 153 -3.17 -10.11 -14.49
CA LYS A 153 -4.61 -9.98 -14.71
C LYS A 153 -5.06 -8.62 -14.16
N ALA A 154 -5.43 -7.72 -15.07
CA ALA A 154 -5.92 -6.40 -14.70
C ALA A 154 -7.40 -6.48 -14.29
N GLU A 155 -7.71 -5.86 -13.16
CA GLU A 155 -9.07 -5.77 -12.61
C GLU A 155 -9.39 -4.32 -12.24
N ILE A 156 -10.67 -4.00 -12.18
CA ILE A 156 -11.17 -2.71 -11.70
C ILE A 156 -12.13 -2.96 -10.54
N TYR A 157 -11.73 -2.50 -9.37
CA TYR A 157 -12.65 -2.31 -8.25
C TYR A 157 -13.46 -1.03 -8.53
N ASN A 158 -14.78 -1.14 -8.60
CA ASN A 158 -15.65 0.01 -8.82
C ASN A 158 -16.86 -0.01 -7.88
N TYR A 159 -16.80 0.79 -6.84
CA TYR A 159 -17.89 1.07 -5.91
C TYR A 159 -18.29 2.56 -5.96
N SER A 160 -17.99 3.21 -7.08
CA SER A 160 -18.53 4.54 -7.37
C SER A 160 -20.03 4.48 -7.66
N PRO A 161 -20.76 5.59 -7.61
CA PRO A 161 -22.20 5.62 -7.87
C PRO A 161 -22.59 5.17 -9.27
N SER A 162 -21.66 5.11 -10.22
CA SER A 162 -21.94 4.83 -11.63
C SER A 162 -21.02 3.81 -12.24
N ALA A 163 -21.56 3.06 -13.22
CA ALA A 163 -20.76 2.24 -14.11
C ALA A 163 -19.87 3.09 -15.03
N LEU A 164 -18.70 2.58 -15.41
CA LEU A 164 -17.77 3.25 -16.31
C LEU A 164 -18.09 2.82 -17.75
N LYS A 165 -18.49 3.76 -18.58
CA LYS A 165 -18.78 3.51 -20.01
C LYS A 165 -17.52 3.72 -20.85
N ASN A 166 -17.26 2.79 -21.79
CA ASN A 166 -16.13 2.88 -22.73
C ASN A 166 -14.78 3.08 -22.02
N ALA A 167 -14.56 2.38 -20.90
CA ALA A 167 -13.33 2.46 -20.13
C ALA A 167 -12.15 1.98 -20.98
N LYS A 168 -11.09 2.77 -21.02
CA LYS A 168 -9.87 2.51 -21.78
C LYS A 168 -8.76 2.14 -20.81
N PHE A 169 -8.09 1.02 -21.03
CA PHE A 169 -7.03 0.53 -20.17
C PHE A 169 -5.69 0.59 -20.89
N LYS A 170 -4.69 1.08 -20.16
CA LYS A 170 -3.29 1.06 -20.56
C LYS A 170 -2.47 0.40 -19.47
N TRP A 171 -1.44 -0.28 -19.86
CA TRP A 171 -0.44 -0.83 -18.94
C TRP A 171 0.96 -0.49 -19.45
N TRP A 172 1.90 -0.45 -18.53
CA TRP A 172 3.32 -0.33 -18.84
C TRP A 172 4.15 -1.06 -17.80
N VAL A 173 5.33 -1.50 -18.22
CA VAL A 173 6.38 -2.04 -17.36
C VAL A 173 7.53 -1.05 -17.39
N THR A 174 8.02 -0.69 -16.22
CA THR A 174 9.18 0.20 -16.07
C THR A 174 10.31 -0.52 -15.37
N ASP A 175 11.54 -0.05 -15.58
CA ASP A 175 12.67 -0.38 -14.71
C ASP A 175 12.63 0.43 -13.40
N ALA A 176 13.63 0.24 -12.54
CA ALA A 176 13.76 0.93 -11.26
C ALA A 176 13.87 2.46 -11.41
N ASP A 177 14.41 2.94 -12.53
CA ASP A 177 14.55 4.37 -12.84
C ASP A 177 13.27 4.99 -13.44
N GLY A 178 12.22 4.18 -13.60
CA GLY A 178 10.94 4.62 -14.15
C GLY A 178 10.90 4.67 -15.69
N LYS A 179 11.93 4.20 -16.39
CA LYS A 179 11.95 4.12 -17.85
C LYS A 179 11.00 3.02 -18.33
N VAL A 180 10.14 3.34 -19.27
CA VAL A 180 9.18 2.38 -19.83
C VAL A 180 9.90 1.37 -20.71
N LEU A 181 9.88 0.11 -20.31
CA LEU A 181 10.41 -1.05 -21.04
C LEU A 181 9.39 -1.59 -22.04
N LYS A 182 8.12 -1.60 -21.65
CA LYS A 182 7.02 -2.07 -22.48
C LYS A 182 5.73 -1.37 -22.08
N SER A 183 4.84 -1.19 -23.04
CA SER A 183 3.48 -0.69 -22.78
C SER A 183 2.48 -1.33 -23.73
N GLY A 184 1.21 -1.28 -23.37
CA GLY A 184 0.13 -1.79 -24.19
C GLY A 184 -1.23 -1.25 -23.78
N LYS A 185 -2.25 -1.67 -24.52
CA LYS A 185 -3.65 -1.36 -24.26
C LYS A 185 -4.43 -2.66 -24.11
N LEU A 186 -5.40 -2.69 -23.22
CA LEU A 186 -6.39 -3.75 -23.16
C LEU A 186 -7.66 -3.31 -23.88
N LYS A 187 -8.58 -4.26 -24.08
CA LYS A 187 -9.83 -4.00 -24.78
C LYS A 187 -10.66 -2.93 -24.04
N THR A 188 -11.12 -1.94 -24.78
CA THR A 188 -12.11 -0.97 -24.27
C THR A 188 -13.41 -1.68 -23.97
N GLN A 189 -13.97 -1.49 -22.79
CA GLN A 189 -15.22 -2.14 -22.37
C GLN A 189 -15.95 -1.30 -21.32
N ASN A 190 -17.19 -1.66 -21.08
CA ASN A 190 -17.96 -1.12 -19.97
C ASN A 190 -17.61 -1.89 -18.69
N ILE A 191 -17.46 -1.16 -17.58
CA ILE A 191 -17.22 -1.72 -16.24
C ILE A 191 -18.47 -1.41 -15.40
N GLY A 192 -19.04 -2.43 -14.79
CA GLY A 192 -20.14 -2.28 -13.85
C GLY A 192 -19.75 -1.48 -12.61
N ASN A 193 -20.67 -1.28 -11.70
CA ASN A 193 -20.43 -0.75 -10.37
C ASN A 193 -20.79 -1.79 -9.30
N HIS A 194 -20.36 -1.55 -8.06
CA HIS A 194 -20.52 -2.43 -6.89
C HIS A 194 -19.85 -3.80 -7.08
N GLY A 195 -18.58 -3.81 -7.51
CA GLY A 195 -17.86 -5.07 -7.67
C GLY A 195 -16.43 -4.90 -8.18
N VAL A 196 -15.80 -6.05 -8.41
CA VAL A 196 -14.50 -6.18 -9.07
C VAL A 196 -14.70 -6.81 -10.44
N PHE A 197 -14.20 -6.16 -11.47
CA PHE A 197 -14.46 -6.52 -12.87
C PHE A 197 -13.13 -6.75 -13.59
N SER A 198 -13.07 -7.81 -14.40
CA SER A 198 -11.89 -8.05 -15.24
C SER A 198 -11.73 -6.95 -16.29
N ALA A 199 -10.53 -6.42 -16.41
CA ALA A 199 -10.14 -5.50 -17.48
C ALA A 199 -9.32 -6.20 -18.58
N GLY A 200 -8.87 -7.44 -18.35
CA GLY A 200 -8.10 -8.26 -19.27
C GLY A 200 -6.76 -8.71 -18.70
N GLU A 201 -5.96 -9.35 -19.55
CA GLU A 201 -4.67 -9.90 -19.16
C GLU A 201 -3.58 -9.35 -20.08
N PHE A 202 -2.36 -9.30 -19.58
CA PHE A 202 -1.17 -9.00 -20.37
C PHE A 202 0.01 -9.81 -19.86
N SER A 203 1.02 -9.98 -20.70
CA SER A 203 2.25 -10.66 -20.33
C SER A 203 3.47 -9.88 -20.82
N TYR A 204 4.59 -10.11 -20.12
CA TYR A 204 5.88 -9.53 -20.43
C TYR A 204 6.99 -10.55 -20.15
N ALA A 205 7.76 -10.91 -21.19
CA ALA A 205 8.92 -11.76 -21.03
C ALA A 205 10.07 -10.98 -20.38
N LEU A 206 10.68 -11.53 -19.32
CA LEU A 206 11.72 -10.86 -18.54
C LEU A 206 13.13 -11.07 -19.10
N ASN A 207 13.25 -11.81 -20.20
CA ASN A 207 14.53 -12.00 -20.89
C ASN A 207 15.13 -10.66 -21.34
N GLY A 208 16.39 -10.46 -21.01
CA GLY A 208 17.11 -9.21 -21.30
C GLY A 208 17.06 -8.18 -20.16
N ILE A 209 16.38 -8.48 -19.05
CA ILE A 209 16.49 -7.71 -17.82
C ILE A 209 17.69 -8.21 -17.03
N THR A 210 18.60 -7.30 -16.69
CA THR A 210 19.72 -7.63 -15.79
C THR A 210 19.23 -7.64 -14.34
N ALA A 211 19.32 -8.79 -13.70
CA ALA A 211 18.96 -8.93 -12.28
C ALA A 211 20.15 -8.53 -11.38
N PRO A 212 19.91 -8.09 -10.11
CA PRO A 212 18.62 -7.76 -9.53
C PRO A 212 18.13 -6.36 -9.96
N GLN A 213 16.81 -6.22 -10.09
CA GLN A 213 16.13 -4.95 -10.39
C GLN A 213 15.10 -4.67 -9.30
#